data_1dac332f112567e126f519d2ee6642f8
#
_entry.id   1dac332f112567e126f519d2ee6642f8
#
_cell.length_a   1.000
_cell.length_b   1.000
_cell.length_c   1.000
_cell.angle_alpha   90.00
_cell.angle_beta   90.00
_cell.angle_gamma   90.00
#
_symmetry.space_group_name_H-M   'P 1'
#
loop_
_entity.id
_entity.type
_entity.pdbx_description
1 polymer ?
#
loop_
_entity_poly.entity_id
_entity_poly.type
_entity_poly.pdbx_seq_one_letter_code
_entity_poly.pdbx_strand_id
1 'polypeptide(L)'
;MQDAVIVSTARTPIGKAHRGALTDTHGSDLAAHVITAALERAGVAGEEVHDVLLGSAHPEGATGNNIARVSALRAGLPVSVPGMTLDRKCSSGLQTIAIAAQRIMSGEDGIYVAGGLDSVSLVLPNKNLKHYHSDWVKEHHPDLMLPM
;
A
#
# COMPACT_ATOMS: atom_id res chain seq x y z
N MET A 1 -20.34 19.91 0.60
CA MET A 1 -19.43 18.77 0.41
C MET A 1 -18.04 19.34 0.56
N GLN A 2 -17.21 18.77 1.39
CA GLN A 2 -15.85 19.26 1.63
C GLN A 2 -14.95 18.80 0.47
N ASP A 3 -14.01 19.64 0.04
CA ASP A 3 -13.07 19.26 -1.02
C ASP A 3 -11.89 18.49 -0.43
N ALA A 4 -11.55 17.36 -1.05
CA ALA A 4 -10.32 16.64 -0.78
C ALA A 4 -9.20 17.18 -1.68
N VAL A 5 -8.08 17.56 -1.09
CA VAL A 5 -6.92 18.10 -1.82
C VAL A 5 -5.67 17.27 -1.59
N ILE A 6 -4.84 17.14 -2.60
CA ILE A 6 -3.53 16.50 -2.49
C ILE A 6 -2.50 17.61 -2.21
N VAL A 7 -1.90 17.57 -1.03
CA VAL A 7 -0.94 18.60 -0.57
C VAL A 7 0.51 18.21 -0.80
N SER A 8 0.80 16.92 -0.96
CA SER A 8 2.16 16.43 -1.22
C SER A 8 2.14 15.08 -1.94
N THR A 9 3.19 14.80 -2.67
CA THR A 9 3.41 13.50 -3.33
C THR A 9 4.88 13.08 -3.22
N ALA A 10 5.11 11.77 -3.12
CA ALA A 10 6.43 11.18 -3.17
C ALA A 10 6.36 9.78 -3.81
N ARG A 11 7.43 9.37 -4.46
CA ARG A 11 7.59 8.00 -4.97
C ARG A 11 9.06 7.60 -5.05
N THR A 12 9.32 6.31 -4.95
CA THR A 12 10.63 5.72 -5.28
C THR A 12 10.76 5.54 -6.80
N PRO A 13 11.97 5.36 -7.33
CA PRO A 13 12.13 4.75 -8.65
C PRO A 13 11.46 3.38 -8.71
N ILE A 14 11.07 2.94 -9.90
CA ILE A 14 10.61 1.57 -10.12
C ILE A 14 11.87 0.70 -10.33
N GLY A 15 12.10 -0.23 -9.39
CA GLY A 15 13.15 -1.23 -9.51
C GLY A 15 12.75 -2.35 -10.48
N LYS A 16 13.71 -2.83 -11.28
CA LYS A 16 13.49 -4.04 -12.08
C LYS A 16 13.43 -5.25 -11.16
N ALA A 17 12.33 -6.01 -11.23
CA ALA A 17 12.14 -7.20 -10.41
C ALA A 17 13.28 -8.21 -10.63
N HIS A 18 13.72 -8.85 -9.57
CA HIS A 18 14.78 -9.89 -9.52
C HIS A 18 16.19 -9.45 -9.93
N ARG A 19 16.39 -8.23 -10.44
CA ARG A 19 17.70 -7.74 -10.95
C ARG A 19 18.00 -6.28 -10.65
N GLY A 20 17.07 -5.54 -10.05
CA GLY A 20 17.23 -4.11 -9.79
C GLY A 20 17.84 -3.84 -8.42
N ALA A 21 18.22 -2.59 -8.18
CA ALA A 21 18.79 -2.14 -6.91
C ALA A 21 17.84 -2.30 -5.71
N LEU A 22 16.53 -2.40 -5.94
CA LEU A 22 15.51 -2.53 -4.90
C LEU A 22 15.05 -4.00 -4.68
N THR A 23 15.73 -4.98 -5.29
CA THR A 23 15.33 -6.40 -5.25
C THR A 23 15.19 -6.94 -3.84
N ASP A 24 16.11 -6.58 -2.94
CA ASP A 24 16.16 -7.06 -1.57
C ASP A 24 15.65 -6.02 -0.55
N THR A 25 15.03 -4.94 -1.03
CA THR A 25 14.48 -3.90 -0.14
C THR A 25 13.09 -4.30 0.32
N HIS A 26 12.91 -4.38 1.64
CA HIS A 26 11.61 -4.74 2.22
C HIS A 26 10.54 -3.69 1.89
N GLY A 27 9.30 -4.14 1.70
CA GLY A 27 8.19 -3.26 1.34
C GLY A 27 7.98 -2.11 2.32
N SER A 28 8.11 -2.37 3.63
CA SER A 28 7.98 -1.32 4.64
C SER A 28 9.07 -0.25 4.57
N ASP A 29 10.28 -0.58 4.14
CA ASP A 29 11.36 0.40 3.99
C ASP A 29 11.09 1.34 2.80
N LEU A 30 10.61 0.77 1.68
CA LEU A 30 10.19 1.55 0.52
C LEU A 30 9.04 2.51 0.85
N ALA A 31 8.02 2.00 1.52
CA ALA A 31 6.86 2.80 1.89
C ALA A 31 7.21 3.85 2.96
N ALA A 32 7.97 3.48 3.98
CA ALA A 32 8.40 4.42 5.02
C ALA A 32 9.17 5.60 4.42
N HIS A 33 10.09 5.34 3.48
CA HIS A 33 10.84 6.39 2.80
C HIS A 33 9.92 7.41 2.11
N VAL A 34 8.92 6.95 1.38
CA VAL A 34 8.00 7.87 0.67
C VAL A 34 7.01 8.55 1.61
N ILE A 35 6.57 7.87 2.69
CA ILE A 35 5.72 8.46 3.72
C ILE A 35 6.46 9.63 4.37
N THR A 36 7.67 9.41 4.87
CA THR A 36 8.50 10.45 5.48
C THR A 36 8.71 11.62 4.53
N ALA A 37 9.13 11.36 3.29
CA ALA A 37 9.35 12.40 2.30
C ALA A 37 8.07 13.20 1.95
N ALA A 38 6.92 12.55 1.92
CA ALA A 38 5.64 13.23 1.65
C ALA A 38 5.24 14.14 2.82
N LEU A 39 5.37 13.67 4.05
CA LEU A 39 5.06 14.46 5.26
C LEU A 39 6.01 15.64 5.43
N GLU A 40 7.31 15.44 5.25
CA GLU A 40 8.31 16.52 5.30
C GLU A 40 8.02 17.61 4.28
N ARG A 41 7.69 17.26 3.03
CA ARG A 41 7.33 18.23 1.97
C ARG A 41 6.05 18.98 2.26
N ALA A 42 5.09 18.32 2.92
CA ALA A 42 3.83 18.94 3.32
C ALA A 42 3.97 19.82 4.58
N GLY A 43 5.06 19.68 5.33
CA GLY A 43 5.22 20.30 6.66
C GLY A 43 4.23 19.74 7.69
N VAL A 44 3.84 18.47 7.55
CA VAL A 44 2.88 17.77 8.42
C VAL A 44 3.63 16.93 9.43
N ALA A 45 3.31 17.09 10.71
CA ALA A 45 3.85 16.24 11.77
C ALA A 45 3.17 14.86 11.78
N GLY A 46 3.89 13.83 12.21
CA GLY A 46 3.35 12.46 12.25
C GLY A 46 2.10 12.31 13.10
N GLU A 47 1.99 13.12 14.17
CA GLU A 47 0.86 13.15 15.08
C GLU A 47 -0.43 13.70 14.47
N GLU A 48 -0.32 14.45 13.37
CA GLU A 48 -1.44 15.02 12.63
C GLU A 48 -2.05 14.02 11.63
N VAL A 49 -1.35 12.91 11.37
CA VAL A 49 -1.82 11.88 10.43
C VAL A 49 -2.94 11.05 11.07
N HIS A 50 -4.09 11.04 10.43
CA HIS A 50 -5.27 10.32 10.91
C HIS A 50 -5.26 8.85 10.52
N ASP A 51 -4.74 8.51 9.34
CA ASP A 51 -4.66 7.13 8.88
C ASP A 51 -3.64 6.99 7.73
N VAL A 52 -3.05 5.80 7.61
CA VAL A 52 -2.18 5.41 6.50
C VAL A 52 -2.85 4.30 5.71
N LEU A 53 -3.23 4.59 4.46
CA LEU A 53 -3.89 3.66 3.56
C LEU A 53 -2.93 3.24 2.46
N LEU A 54 -2.50 1.98 2.45
CA LEU A 54 -1.62 1.48 1.40
C LEU A 54 -2.26 0.30 0.66
N GLY A 55 -2.18 0.37 -0.66
CA GLY A 55 -2.58 -0.70 -1.54
C GLY A 55 -1.42 -1.64 -1.86
N SER A 56 -1.71 -2.93 -1.95
CA SER A 56 -0.76 -3.94 -2.45
C SER A 56 -1.53 -4.98 -3.28
N ALA A 57 -1.00 -5.32 -4.43
CA ALA A 57 -1.58 -6.37 -5.28
C ALA A 57 -1.26 -7.78 -4.75
N HIS A 58 -0.27 -7.88 -3.89
CA HIS A 58 0.18 -9.11 -3.24
C HIS A 58 0.40 -8.86 -1.75
N PRO A 59 -0.67 -8.73 -0.93
CA PRO A 59 -0.56 -8.45 0.50
C PRO A 59 -0.13 -9.68 1.29
N GLU A 60 1.02 -10.24 0.95
CA GLU A 60 1.61 -11.43 1.54
C GLU A 60 3.15 -11.29 1.65
N GLY A 61 3.79 -12.11 2.48
CA GLY A 61 5.23 -12.05 2.67
C GLY A 61 5.73 -10.66 3.04
N ALA A 62 6.70 -10.14 2.30
CA ALA A 62 7.32 -8.82 2.53
C ALA A 62 6.39 -7.62 2.31
N THR A 63 5.20 -7.83 1.75
CA THR A 63 4.15 -6.82 1.55
C THR A 63 2.85 -7.18 2.28
N GLY A 64 2.89 -8.21 3.15
CA GLY A 64 1.78 -8.68 3.98
C GLY A 64 1.71 -8.03 5.36
N ASN A 65 1.00 -8.72 6.27
CA ASN A 65 0.89 -8.35 7.68
C ASN A 65 0.47 -6.90 7.93
N ASN A 66 -0.55 -6.43 7.23
CA ASN A 66 -0.96 -5.03 7.23
C ASN A 66 0.22 -4.09 6.96
N ILE A 67 0.77 -4.17 5.77
CA ILE A 67 1.96 -3.42 5.38
C ILE A 67 1.80 -1.91 5.58
N ALA A 68 0.58 -1.37 5.51
CA ALA A 68 0.32 0.03 5.80
C ALA A 68 0.69 0.38 7.25
N ARG A 69 0.26 -0.44 8.20
CA ARG A 69 0.58 -0.24 9.62
C ARG A 69 2.08 -0.42 9.89
N VAL A 70 2.68 -1.45 9.34
CA VAL A 70 4.12 -1.69 9.49
C VAL A 70 4.94 -0.54 8.91
N SER A 71 4.53 -0.02 7.76
CA SER A 71 5.19 1.12 7.12
C SER A 71 5.02 2.43 7.89
N ALA A 72 3.86 2.68 8.47
CA ALA A 72 3.62 3.84 9.33
C ALA A 72 4.57 3.84 10.53
N LEU A 73 4.69 2.71 11.23
CA LEU A 73 5.62 2.56 12.35
C LEU A 73 7.08 2.68 11.90
N ARG A 74 7.43 2.10 10.75
CA ARG A 74 8.78 2.19 10.17
C ARG A 74 9.14 3.61 9.75
N ALA A 75 8.16 4.42 9.35
CA ALA A 75 8.32 5.84 9.05
C ALA A 75 8.42 6.72 10.31
N GLY A 76 8.28 6.14 11.50
CA GLY A 76 8.35 6.87 12.78
C GLY A 76 7.05 7.54 13.19
N LEU A 77 5.91 7.22 12.57
CA LEU A 77 4.63 7.75 13.00
C LEU A 77 4.25 7.18 14.38
N PRO A 78 3.50 7.94 15.19
CA PRO A 78 3.03 7.47 16.50
C PRO A 78 2.24 6.18 16.44
N VAL A 79 2.27 5.39 17.49
CA VAL A 79 1.50 4.15 17.63
C VAL A 79 -0.02 4.37 17.60
N SER A 80 -0.47 5.60 17.82
CA SER A 80 -1.88 5.99 17.70
C SER A 80 -2.37 6.07 16.24
N VAL A 81 -1.47 6.26 15.27
CA VAL A 81 -1.83 6.36 13.84
C VAL A 81 -2.17 4.98 13.31
N PRO A 82 -3.39 4.70 12.88
CA PRO A 82 -3.78 3.41 12.32
C PRO A 82 -3.17 3.19 10.94
N GLY A 83 -3.36 1.99 10.39
CA GLY A 83 -2.99 1.69 9.03
C GLY A 83 -3.94 0.65 8.43
N MET A 84 -4.35 0.86 7.20
CA MET A 84 -5.19 -0.04 6.45
C MET A 84 -4.50 -0.48 5.16
N THR A 85 -4.40 -1.79 4.96
CA THR A 85 -3.93 -2.37 3.70
C THR A 85 -5.12 -2.85 2.87
N LEU A 86 -5.09 -2.54 1.57
CA LEU A 86 -6.15 -2.87 0.64
C LEU A 86 -5.58 -3.59 -0.58
N ASP A 87 -6.28 -4.62 -1.04
CA ASP A 87 -6.01 -5.30 -2.31
C ASP A 87 -7.15 -5.07 -3.31
N ARG A 88 -6.82 -4.44 -4.40
CA ARG A 88 -7.61 -4.35 -5.64
C ARG A 88 -6.69 -4.55 -6.84
N LYS A 89 -5.77 -5.50 -6.70
CA LYS A 89 -4.71 -5.80 -7.66
C LYS A 89 -3.95 -4.54 -8.09
N CYS A 90 -3.66 -4.36 -9.37
CA CYS A 90 -2.88 -3.23 -9.88
C CYS A 90 -3.51 -1.85 -9.63
N SER A 91 -4.78 -1.78 -9.26
CA SER A 91 -5.46 -0.52 -8.90
C SER A 91 -5.51 -0.22 -7.40
N SER A 92 -4.83 -1.03 -6.57
CA SER A 92 -4.88 -0.90 -5.11
C SER A 92 -4.46 0.49 -4.62
N GLY A 93 -3.35 1.02 -5.14
CA GLY A 93 -2.87 2.36 -4.74
C GLY A 93 -3.82 3.49 -5.16
N LEU A 94 -4.45 3.40 -6.33
CA LEU A 94 -5.47 4.37 -6.74
C LEU A 94 -6.72 4.28 -5.85
N GLN A 95 -7.10 3.06 -5.47
CA GLN A 95 -8.26 2.84 -4.60
C GLN A 95 -8.05 3.42 -3.21
N THR A 96 -6.85 3.38 -2.65
CA THR A 96 -6.56 4.00 -1.35
C THR A 96 -6.71 5.52 -1.40
N ILE A 97 -6.25 6.16 -2.48
CA ILE A 97 -6.43 7.60 -2.71
C ILE A 97 -7.94 7.94 -2.81
N ALA A 98 -8.70 7.15 -3.55
CA ALA A 98 -10.14 7.34 -3.69
C ALA A 98 -10.86 7.21 -2.33
N ILE A 99 -10.48 6.24 -1.49
CA ILE A 99 -11.06 6.06 -0.15
C ILE A 99 -10.72 7.25 0.74
N ALA A 100 -9.46 7.70 0.77
CA ALA A 100 -9.06 8.87 1.56
C ALA A 100 -9.85 10.12 1.13
N ALA A 101 -9.98 10.35 -0.16
CA ALA A 101 -10.77 11.46 -0.68
C ALA A 101 -12.26 11.35 -0.30
N GLN A 102 -12.85 10.16 -0.42
CA GLN A 102 -14.25 9.91 -0.04
C GLN A 102 -14.51 10.16 1.45
N ARG A 103 -13.58 9.76 2.34
CA ARG A 103 -13.68 10.04 3.78
C ARG A 103 -13.75 11.55 4.04
N ILE A 104 -12.83 12.34 3.46
CA ILE A 104 -12.84 13.80 3.58
C ILE A 104 -14.15 14.39 3.01
N MET A 105 -14.55 13.97 1.82
CA MET A 105 -15.79 14.46 1.17
C MET A 105 -17.06 14.08 1.94
N SER A 106 -17.03 13.00 2.73
CA SER A 106 -18.15 12.60 3.61
C SER A 106 -18.19 13.35 4.94
N GLY A 107 -17.18 14.18 5.22
CA GLY A 107 -17.13 15.02 6.42
C GLY A 107 -16.20 14.48 7.51
N GLU A 108 -15.39 13.49 7.23
CA GLU A 108 -14.29 13.10 8.12
C GLU A 108 -13.13 14.08 7.93
N ASP A 109 -12.97 15.03 8.84
CA ASP A 109 -11.79 15.90 8.83
C ASP A 109 -10.53 15.10 9.12
N GLY A 110 -9.45 15.37 8.39
CA GLY A 110 -8.19 14.72 8.69
C GLY A 110 -7.15 14.79 7.60
N ILE A 111 -5.95 14.36 7.96
CA ILE A 111 -4.81 14.20 7.07
C ILE A 111 -4.58 12.70 6.86
N TYR A 112 -4.62 12.27 5.63
CA TYR A 112 -4.47 10.88 5.23
C TYR A 112 -3.23 10.70 4.37
N VAL A 113 -2.46 9.65 4.65
CA VAL A 113 -1.42 9.17 3.75
C VAL A 113 -2.01 8.04 2.93
N ALA A 114 -2.10 8.20 1.61
CA ALA A 114 -2.68 7.21 0.72
C ALA A 114 -1.74 6.89 -0.44
N GLY A 115 -1.53 5.62 -0.73
CA GLY A 115 -0.63 5.19 -1.78
C GLY A 115 -0.61 3.68 -1.95
N GLY A 116 0.49 3.15 -2.48
CA GLY A 116 0.64 1.70 -2.64
C GLY A 116 2.08 1.29 -2.89
N LEU A 117 2.32 0.00 -2.71
CA LEU A 117 3.62 -0.62 -2.93
C LEU A 117 3.47 -2.10 -3.28
N ASP A 118 4.43 -2.62 -3.99
CA ASP A 118 4.61 -4.06 -4.19
C ASP A 118 6.10 -4.41 -4.28
N SER A 119 6.46 -5.60 -3.84
CA SER A 119 7.78 -6.20 -4.04
C SER A 119 7.64 -7.55 -4.73
N VAL A 120 7.60 -7.52 -6.06
CA VAL A 120 7.55 -8.74 -6.88
C VAL A 120 8.73 -9.67 -6.54
N SER A 121 9.92 -9.10 -6.33
CA SER A 121 11.15 -9.84 -6.03
C SER A 121 11.08 -10.65 -4.75
N LEU A 122 10.53 -10.08 -3.69
CA LEU A 122 10.49 -10.72 -2.37
C LEU A 122 9.23 -11.57 -2.16
N VAL A 123 8.16 -11.30 -2.89
CA VAL A 123 6.87 -11.96 -2.68
C VAL A 123 6.69 -13.17 -3.61
N LEU A 124 6.82 -12.99 -4.93
CA LEU A 124 6.46 -14.05 -5.88
C LEU A 124 7.30 -15.34 -5.74
N PRO A 125 8.63 -15.31 -5.51
CA PRO A 125 9.41 -16.53 -5.34
C PRO A 125 9.03 -17.35 -4.09
N ASN A 126 8.46 -16.68 -3.09
CA ASN A 126 8.12 -17.26 -1.78
C ASN A 126 6.61 -17.54 -1.63
N LYS A 127 5.86 -17.41 -2.71
CA LYS A 127 4.40 -17.55 -2.69
C LYS A 127 4.01 -19.00 -2.44
N ASN A 128 3.12 -19.22 -1.47
CA ASN A 128 2.52 -20.52 -1.27
C ASN A 128 1.46 -20.81 -2.34
N LEU A 129 1.84 -21.56 -3.36
CA LEU A 129 0.95 -21.87 -4.48
C LEU A 129 -0.01 -23.03 -4.20
N LYS A 130 0.19 -23.80 -3.11
CA LYS A 130 -0.59 -25.03 -2.83
C LYS A 130 -2.10 -24.76 -2.70
N HIS A 131 -2.47 -23.59 -2.13
CA HIS A 131 -3.86 -23.20 -1.91
C HIS A 131 -4.17 -21.82 -2.54
N TYR A 132 -3.42 -21.47 -3.58
CA TYR A 132 -3.54 -20.15 -4.21
C TYR A 132 -4.89 -19.95 -4.91
N HIS A 133 -5.38 -21.00 -5.54
CA HIS A 133 -6.68 -21.01 -6.19
C HIS A 133 -7.60 -22.02 -5.52
N SER A 134 -8.83 -21.62 -5.27
CA SER A 134 -9.90 -22.52 -4.84
C SER A 134 -10.20 -23.54 -5.96
N ASP A 135 -10.29 -24.81 -5.61
CA ASP A 135 -10.64 -25.86 -6.56
C ASP A 135 -12.06 -25.64 -7.13
N TRP A 136 -12.97 -25.13 -6.31
CA TRP A 136 -14.29 -24.73 -6.74
C TRP A 136 -14.24 -23.63 -7.83
N VAL A 137 -13.38 -22.60 -7.64
CA VAL A 137 -13.21 -21.54 -8.65
C VAL A 137 -12.61 -22.07 -9.95
N LYS A 138 -11.63 -22.98 -9.86
CA LYS A 138 -11.04 -23.62 -11.05
C LYS A 138 -12.09 -24.39 -11.87
N GLU A 139 -12.99 -25.07 -11.18
CA GLU A 139 -14.04 -25.89 -11.79
C GLU A 139 -15.13 -25.05 -12.42
N HIS A 140 -15.58 -23.97 -11.74
CA HIS A 140 -16.77 -23.20 -12.14
C HIS A 140 -16.42 -21.92 -12.91
N HIS A 141 -15.20 -21.41 -12.78
CA HIS A 141 -14.72 -20.19 -13.41
C HIS A 141 -13.30 -20.35 -13.96
N PRO A 142 -13.07 -21.28 -14.91
CA PRO A 142 -11.73 -21.55 -15.45
C PRO A 142 -11.13 -20.33 -16.18
N ASP A 143 -11.95 -19.43 -16.68
CA ASP A 143 -11.58 -18.17 -17.32
C ASP A 143 -10.87 -17.20 -16.35
N LEU A 144 -11.15 -17.29 -15.05
CA LEU A 144 -10.46 -16.49 -14.01
C LEU A 144 -9.05 -17.00 -13.69
N MET A 145 -8.67 -18.16 -14.21
CA MET A 145 -7.36 -18.76 -13.97
C MET A 145 -6.28 -18.26 -14.93
N LEU A 146 -6.63 -17.40 -15.87
CA LEU A 146 -5.65 -16.80 -16.77
C LEU A 146 -4.65 -15.94 -15.98
N PRO A 147 -3.35 -16.04 -16.25
CA PRO A 147 -2.36 -15.16 -15.61
C PRO A 147 -2.66 -13.71 -15.99
N MET A 148 -2.84 -12.89 -14.96
CA MET A 148 -2.90 -11.43 -15.11
C MET A 148 -1.50 -10.87 -15.31
#